data_2bf32b61ad1055fbf98048fa796c41bc
#
_entry.id   2bf32b61ad1055fbf98048fa796c41bc
#
_cell.length_a   1.000
_cell.length_b   1.000
_cell.length_c   1.000
_cell.angle_alpha   90.00
_cell.angle_beta   90.00
_cell.angle_gamma   90.00
#
_symmetry.space_group_name_H-M   'P 1'
#
loop_
_entity.id
_entity.type
_entity.pdbx_description
1 polymer ?
#
loop_
_entity_poly.entity_id
_entity_poly.type
_entity_poly.pdbx_seq_one_letter_code
_entity_poly.pdbx_strand_id
1 'polypeptide(L)'
;MLGGGDDRSTLAPAAAVLGGRLYAIGGRSGFDDFGSVYVYDPAADKWATGPSIPPRGTAGAAVHHGSIYVFGGESQSRSRTLADVYRLAPGATRWVRVGAMPTARNYARAVPYRGKIWIVGGSRFAGDSHGATGSTLVDRYVP
;
A
#
# COMPACT_ATOMS: atom_id res chain seq x y z
N MET A 1 19.16 3.19 -14.86
CA MET A 1 18.24 4.24 -15.36
C MET A 1 16.87 3.62 -15.49
N LEU A 2 15.93 4.04 -14.69
CA LEU A 2 14.55 3.62 -14.87
C LEU A 2 14.05 4.27 -16.14
N GLY A 3 13.77 3.43 -17.16
CA GLY A 3 13.39 3.87 -18.49
C GLY A 3 12.26 4.88 -18.45
N GLY A 4 12.49 6.06 -19.03
CA GLY A 4 11.56 7.14 -19.09
C GLY A 4 10.32 6.74 -19.87
N GLY A 5 9.23 6.83 -19.24
CA GLY A 5 7.92 6.73 -19.84
C GLY A 5 6.93 7.19 -18.82
N ASP A 6 6.30 8.31 -19.06
CA ASP A 6 5.22 8.87 -18.28
C ASP A 6 5.64 9.27 -16.84
N ASP A 7 5.89 10.54 -16.67
CA ASP A 7 6.14 11.19 -15.37
C ASP A 7 4.87 11.18 -14.50
N ARG A 8 4.43 9.97 -14.16
CA ARG A 8 3.44 9.73 -13.12
C ARG A 8 4.18 9.55 -11.81
N SER A 9 4.81 10.61 -11.36
CA SER A 9 5.48 10.63 -10.07
C SER A 9 4.45 10.40 -8.96
N THR A 10 4.27 9.16 -8.58
CA THR A 10 3.51 8.83 -7.37
C THR A 10 4.43 8.91 -6.17
N LEU A 11 4.14 9.84 -5.26
CA LEU A 11 4.80 9.87 -3.97
C LEU A 11 4.23 8.78 -3.07
N ALA A 12 5.11 8.12 -2.30
CA ALA A 12 4.77 7.17 -1.26
C ALA A 12 3.77 6.06 -1.67
N PRO A 13 4.00 5.34 -2.77
CA PRO A 13 3.26 4.13 -3.05
C PRO A 13 3.58 3.07 -2.00
N ALA A 14 2.66 2.13 -1.77
CA ALA A 14 3.00 0.89 -1.11
C ALA A 14 3.81 0.00 -2.07
N ALA A 15 4.71 -0.81 -1.54
CA ALA A 15 5.53 -1.70 -2.36
C ALA A 15 5.48 -3.13 -1.85
N ALA A 16 5.47 -4.09 -2.77
CA ALA A 16 5.51 -5.52 -2.46
C ALA A 16 6.29 -6.28 -3.54
N VAL A 17 6.85 -7.42 -3.17
CA VAL A 17 7.48 -8.35 -4.11
C VAL A 17 6.69 -9.64 -4.11
N LEU A 18 6.20 -10.06 -5.28
CA LEU A 18 5.46 -11.30 -5.43
C LEU A 18 5.83 -11.97 -6.76
N GLY A 19 6.19 -13.25 -6.71
CA GLY A 19 6.54 -14.02 -7.91
C GLY A 19 7.72 -13.44 -8.71
N GLY A 20 8.70 -12.84 -8.04
CA GLY A 20 9.86 -12.20 -8.68
C GLY A 20 9.57 -10.84 -9.31
N ARG A 21 8.38 -10.30 -9.13
CA ARG A 21 7.97 -8.99 -9.64
C ARG A 21 7.76 -7.99 -8.53
N LEU A 22 8.06 -6.70 -8.82
CA LEU A 22 7.82 -5.61 -7.89
C LEU A 22 6.48 -4.93 -8.21
N TYR A 23 5.69 -4.72 -7.18
CA TYR A 23 4.41 -4.03 -7.25
C TYR A 23 4.54 -2.66 -6.59
N ALA A 24 4.23 -1.61 -7.34
CA ALA A 24 4.03 -0.26 -6.82
C ALA A 24 2.53 0.01 -6.78
N ILE A 25 1.98 0.25 -5.60
CA ILE A 25 0.54 0.19 -5.34
C ILE A 25 0.05 1.51 -4.80
N GLY A 26 -0.87 2.16 -5.52
CA GLY A 26 -1.43 3.44 -5.13
C GLY A 26 -0.38 4.55 -5.11
N GLY A 27 -0.43 5.37 -4.09
CA GLY A 27 0.42 6.54 -3.93
C GLY A 27 -0.37 7.84 -4.06
N ARG A 28 0.32 8.96 -4.04
CA ARG A 28 -0.29 10.29 -4.11
C ARG A 28 0.55 11.27 -4.92
N SER A 29 -0.05 12.36 -5.37
CA SER A 29 0.63 13.51 -5.95
C SER A 29 -0.11 14.79 -5.55
N GLY A 30 0.56 15.70 -4.85
CA GLY A 30 -0.10 16.89 -4.34
C GLY A 30 -1.30 16.54 -3.47
N PHE A 31 -2.50 16.85 -3.94
CA PHE A 31 -3.77 16.57 -3.24
C PHE A 31 -4.51 15.33 -3.75
N ASP A 32 -3.97 14.65 -4.78
CA ASP A 32 -4.62 13.50 -5.40
C ASP A 32 -4.06 12.19 -4.86
N ASP A 33 -4.98 11.25 -4.66
CA ASP A 33 -4.63 9.86 -4.32
C ASP A 33 -4.84 8.97 -5.54
N PHE A 34 -3.94 8.01 -5.75
CA PHE A 34 -4.00 7.10 -6.87
C PHE A 34 -4.40 5.69 -6.45
N GLY A 35 -5.16 5.03 -7.33
CA GLY A 35 -5.49 3.61 -7.23
C GLY A 35 -4.73 2.76 -8.25
N SER A 36 -3.86 3.34 -9.05
CA SER A 36 -3.07 2.61 -10.03
C SER A 36 -2.09 1.66 -9.36
N VAL A 37 -1.88 0.52 -10.01
CA VAL A 37 -0.88 -0.48 -9.61
C VAL A 37 0.02 -0.74 -10.80
N TYR A 38 1.31 -0.59 -10.61
CA TYR A 38 2.32 -0.90 -11.61
C TYR A 38 3.13 -2.10 -11.17
N VAL A 39 3.42 -2.97 -12.13
CA VAL A 39 4.16 -4.22 -11.90
C VAL A 39 5.40 -4.20 -12.78
N TYR A 40 6.57 -4.21 -12.13
CA TYR A 40 7.85 -4.29 -12.81
C TYR A 40 8.33 -5.74 -12.85
N ASP A 41 8.71 -6.20 -14.04
CA ASP A 41 9.35 -7.49 -14.25
C ASP A 41 10.85 -7.27 -14.48
N PRO A 42 11.71 -7.57 -13.48
CA PRO A 42 13.16 -7.35 -13.62
C PRO A 42 13.82 -8.23 -14.68
N ALA A 43 13.25 -9.40 -14.97
CA ALA A 43 13.83 -10.30 -15.97
C ALA A 43 13.62 -9.80 -17.41
N ALA A 44 12.50 -9.10 -17.64
CA ALA A 44 12.16 -8.53 -18.94
C ALA A 44 12.50 -7.03 -19.03
N ASP A 45 12.88 -6.40 -17.92
CA ASP A 45 13.05 -4.93 -17.77
C ASP A 45 11.84 -4.16 -18.29
N LYS A 46 10.64 -4.56 -17.84
CA LYS A 46 9.37 -3.99 -18.32
C LYS A 46 8.39 -3.71 -17.20
N TRP A 47 7.64 -2.65 -17.39
CA TRP A 47 6.49 -2.29 -16.58
C TRP A 47 5.18 -2.75 -17.24
N ALA A 48 4.26 -3.21 -16.42
CA ALA A 48 2.88 -3.50 -16.79
C ALA A 48 1.92 -2.86 -15.79
N THR A 49 0.66 -2.70 -16.18
CA THR A 49 -0.40 -2.26 -15.29
C THR A 49 -1.04 -3.47 -14.61
N GLY A 50 -1.14 -3.41 -13.29
CA GLY A 50 -1.87 -4.38 -12.48
C GLY A 50 -3.31 -3.94 -12.19
N PRO A 51 -4.09 -4.77 -11.46
CA PRO A 51 -5.45 -4.42 -11.05
C PRO A 51 -5.44 -3.24 -10.08
N SER A 52 -6.24 -2.21 -10.37
CA SER A 52 -6.33 -1.01 -9.52
C SER A 52 -6.95 -1.30 -8.16
N ILE A 53 -6.51 -0.56 -7.14
CA ILE A 53 -7.03 -0.56 -5.78
C ILE A 53 -7.82 0.74 -5.54
N PRO A 54 -8.77 0.80 -4.59
CA PRO A 54 -9.36 2.08 -4.20
C PRO A 54 -8.28 3.10 -3.82
N PRO A 55 -8.32 4.34 -4.36
CA PRO A 55 -7.25 5.33 -4.23
C PRO A 55 -6.77 5.54 -2.80
N ARG A 56 -5.45 5.51 -2.61
CA ARG A 56 -4.80 5.70 -1.30
C ARG A 56 -3.32 6.02 -1.43
N GLY A 57 -2.86 6.97 -0.68
CA GLY A 57 -1.45 7.23 -0.46
C GLY A 57 -0.93 6.56 0.80
N THR A 58 0.38 6.42 0.94
CA THR A 58 1.08 6.10 2.20
C THR A 58 0.62 4.81 2.91
N ALA A 59 0.03 3.87 2.17
CA ALA A 59 -0.40 2.58 2.71
C ALA A 59 0.80 1.65 3.03
N GLY A 60 0.61 0.74 3.96
CA GLY A 60 1.52 -0.38 4.19
C GLY A 60 1.17 -1.57 3.30
N ALA A 61 2.17 -2.34 2.87
CA ALA A 61 1.93 -3.59 2.15
C ALA A 61 2.80 -4.73 2.68
N ALA A 62 2.28 -5.95 2.60
CA ALA A 62 3.01 -7.17 2.94
C ALA A 62 2.54 -8.32 2.06
N VAL A 63 3.43 -9.28 1.81
CA VAL A 63 3.09 -10.54 1.14
C VAL A 63 2.97 -11.65 2.18
N HIS A 64 1.88 -12.39 2.10
CA HIS A 64 1.63 -13.54 2.95
C HIS A 64 0.91 -14.64 2.14
N HIS A 65 1.46 -15.86 2.17
CA HIS A 65 0.95 -17.03 1.44
C HIS A 65 0.56 -16.72 -0.02
N GLY A 66 1.47 -16.07 -0.76
CA GLY A 66 1.28 -15.76 -2.18
C GLY A 66 0.22 -14.68 -2.48
N SER A 67 -0.29 -14.00 -1.48
CA SER A 67 -1.19 -12.85 -1.63
C SER A 67 -0.52 -11.56 -1.17
N ILE A 68 -0.83 -10.44 -1.84
CA ILE A 68 -0.45 -9.11 -1.37
C ILE A 68 -1.58 -8.57 -0.50
N TYR A 69 -1.24 -8.05 0.67
CA TYR A 69 -2.14 -7.33 1.58
C TYR A 69 -1.73 -5.87 1.65
N VAL A 70 -2.71 -4.97 1.55
CA VAL A 70 -2.50 -3.52 1.68
C VAL A 70 -3.32 -3.01 2.84
N PHE A 71 -2.68 -2.27 3.72
CA PHE A 71 -3.23 -1.80 4.99
C PHE A 71 -3.33 -0.27 5.01
N GLY A 72 -4.51 0.24 5.27
CA GLY A 72 -4.76 1.65 5.56
C GLY A 72 -4.29 2.60 4.47
N GLY A 73 -3.52 3.57 4.87
CA GLY A 73 -3.11 4.71 4.06
C GLY A 73 -3.95 5.95 4.35
N GLU A 74 -3.93 6.89 3.43
CA GLU A 74 -4.72 8.11 3.53
C GLU A 74 -5.44 8.44 2.23
N SER A 75 -6.52 9.20 2.36
CA SER A 75 -7.13 9.94 1.27
C SER A 75 -6.93 11.42 1.55
N GLN A 76 -6.09 12.07 0.77
CA GLN A 76 -5.83 13.51 0.88
C GLN A 76 -7.03 14.33 0.48
N SER A 77 -7.69 13.97 -0.62
CA SER A 77 -8.89 14.63 -1.10
C SER A 77 -10.03 14.64 -0.08
N ARG A 78 -10.03 13.69 0.87
CA ARG A 78 -11.01 13.57 1.94
C ARG A 78 -10.44 13.93 3.32
N SER A 79 -9.18 14.34 3.40
CA SER A 79 -8.45 14.68 4.63
C SER A 79 -8.61 13.62 5.74
N ARG A 80 -8.50 12.33 5.36
CA ARG A 80 -8.70 11.25 6.33
C ARG A 80 -7.73 10.08 6.14
N THR A 81 -7.40 9.42 7.24
CA THR A 81 -6.72 8.13 7.25
C THR A 81 -7.71 6.99 7.00
N LEU A 82 -7.21 5.90 6.45
CA LEU A 82 -7.98 4.71 6.08
C LEU A 82 -7.64 3.55 7.02
N ALA A 83 -8.62 2.70 7.27
CA ALA A 83 -8.45 1.49 8.07
C ALA A 83 -8.54 0.22 7.23
N ASP A 84 -9.09 0.30 6.03
CA ASP A 84 -9.38 -0.86 5.19
C ASP A 84 -8.14 -1.71 4.92
N VAL A 85 -8.36 -3.02 4.90
CA VAL A 85 -7.38 -4.02 4.48
C VAL A 85 -7.86 -4.65 3.18
N TYR A 86 -7.03 -4.58 2.15
CA TYR A 86 -7.29 -5.20 0.85
C TYR A 86 -6.31 -6.32 0.58
N ARG A 87 -6.80 -7.35 -0.11
CA ARG A 87 -6.01 -8.50 -0.56
C ARG A 87 -6.09 -8.65 -2.06
N LEU A 88 -4.94 -8.90 -2.68
CA LEU A 88 -4.83 -9.42 -4.04
C LEU A 88 -4.34 -10.87 -3.95
N ALA A 89 -5.22 -11.81 -4.27
CA ALA A 89 -4.90 -13.23 -4.28
C ALA A 89 -4.05 -13.61 -5.51
N PRO A 90 -3.35 -14.76 -5.50
CA PRO A 90 -2.61 -15.24 -6.67
C PRO A 90 -3.52 -15.34 -7.90
N GLY A 91 -3.10 -14.75 -9.02
CA GLY A 91 -3.86 -14.75 -10.26
C GLY A 91 -5.14 -13.92 -10.28
N ALA A 92 -5.45 -13.21 -9.19
CA ALA A 92 -6.66 -12.38 -9.15
C ALA A 92 -6.52 -11.13 -10.02
N THR A 93 -7.64 -10.73 -10.62
CA THR A 93 -7.75 -9.53 -11.46
C THR A 93 -8.34 -8.33 -10.72
N ARG A 94 -8.64 -8.48 -9.43
CA ARG A 94 -9.19 -7.41 -8.59
C ARG A 94 -8.78 -7.57 -7.13
N TRP A 95 -8.67 -6.47 -6.44
CA TRP A 95 -8.51 -6.41 -4.99
C TRP A 95 -9.83 -6.68 -4.29
N VAL A 96 -9.77 -7.40 -3.17
CA VAL A 96 -10.92 -7.67 -2.31
C VAL A 96 -10.67 -7.07 -0.94
N ARG A 97 -11.65 -6.33 -0.41
CA ARG A 97 -11.61 -5.87 0.97
C ARG A 97 -11.82 -7.06 1.90
N VAL A 98 -10.83 -7.33 2.76
CA VAL A 98 -10.84 -8.50 3.66
C VAL A 98 -10.96 -8.12 5.13
N GLY A 99 -10.97 -6.83 5.45
CA GLY A 99 -11.11 -6.38 6.83
C GLY A 99 -10.77 -4.91 7.01
N ALA A 100 -10.51 -4.56 8.26
CA ALA A 100 -10.03 -3.25 8.65
C ALA A 100 -9.10 -3.35 9.86
N MET A 101 -8.16 -2.42 9.97
CA MET A 101 -7.37 -2.21 11.19
C MET A 101 -8.26 -1.62 12.30
N PRO A 102 -8.00 -1.91 13.57
CA PRO A 102 -8.72 -1.29 14.68
C PRO A 102 -8.59 0.24 14.70
N THR A 103 -7.44 0.74 14.24
CA THR A 103 -7.16 2.18 14.16
C THR A 103 -6.69 2.52 12.75
N ALA A 104 -7.39 3.45 12.09
CA ALA A 104 -6.98 3.98 10.79
C ALA A 104 -5.63 4.68 10.90
N ARG A 105 -4.72 4.36 9.99
CA ARG A 105 -3.35 4.91 9.96
C ARG A 105 -2.79 5.00 8.55
N ASN A 106 -2.00 6.02 8.32
CA ASN A 106 -1.12 6.16 7.17
C ASN A 106 0.34 5.95 7.60
N TYR A 107 1.26 5.82 6.66
CA TYR A 107 2.70 5.58 6.90
C TYR A 107 3.02 4.37 7.79
N ALA A 108 2.08 3.54 8.17
CA ALA A 108 2.35 2.31 8.91
C ALA A 108 3.13 1.32 8.03
N ARG A 109 4.00 0.54 8.65
CA ARG A 109 4.71 -0.54 7.97
C ARG A 109 4.03 -1.86 8.25
N ALA A 110 3.86 -2.68 7.22
CA ALA A 110 3.33 -4.02 7.35
C ALA A 110 4.46 -5.03 7.16
N VAL A 111 4.63 -5.93 8.13
CA VAL A 111 5.74 -6.89 8.16
C VAL A 111 5.19 -8.29 8.42
N PRO A 112 5.41 -9.27 7.53
CA PRO A 112 5.03 -10.65 7.79
C PRO A 112 6.01 -11.27 8.81
N TYR A 113 5.46 -11.85 9.88
CA TYR A 113 6.25 -12.54 10.88
C TYR A 113 5.44 -13.61 11.60
N ARG A 114 5.98 -14.83 11.67
CA ARG A 114 5.38 -16.00 12.35
C ARG A 114 3.92 -16.24 11.97
N GLY A 115 3.63 -16.31 10.66
CA GLY A 115 2.29 -16.60 10.14
C GLY A 115 1.25 -15.48 10.30
N LYS A 116 1.69 -14.27 10.65
CA LYS A 116 0.85 -13.08 10.85
C LYS A 116 1.46 -11.90 10.14
N ILE A 117 0.67 -10.84 9.95
CA ILE A 117 1.17 -9.56 9.47
C ILE A 117 1.08 -8.55 10.60
N TRP A 118 2.19 -7.94 10.92
CA TRP A 118 2.30 -6.91 11.96
C TRP A 118 2.30 -5.55 11.32
N ILE A 119 1.45 -4.67 11.81
CA ILE A 119 1.32 -3.30 11.34
C ILE A 119 1.88 -2.37 12.41
N VAL A 120 2.97 -1.69 12.08
CA VAL A 120 3.79 -0.96 13.07
C VAL A 120 3.78 0.52 12.77
N GLY A 121 3.54 1.33 13.79
CA GLY A 121 3.66 2.78 13.76
C GLY A 121 2.68 3.48 12.85
N GLY A 122 3.13 4.49 12.16
CA GLY A 122 2.34 5.33 11.27
C GLY A 122 1.73 6.56 11.97
N SER A 123 0.83 7.25 11.29
CA SER A 123 0.10 8.40 11.80
C SER A 123 -1.41 8.16 11.75
N ARG A 124 -2.12 8.68 12.73
CA ARG A 124 -3.60 8.64 12.81
C ARG A 124 -4.27 9.77 12.05
N PHE A 125 -3.49 10.74 11.59
CA PHE A 125 -3.98 11.93 10.90
C PHE A 125 -3.49 11.95 9.46
N ALA A 126 -4.35 12.37 8.54
CA ALA A 126 -3.99 12.59 7.16
C ALA A 126 -3.27 13.93 6.96
N GLY A 127 -2.50 14.03 5.88
CA GLY A 127 -1.78 15.25 5.51
C GLY A 127 -0.34 15.30 5.99
N ASP A 128 0.29 16.44 5.80
CA ASP A 128 1.75 16.61 5.94
C ASP A 128 2.27 16.90 7.35
N SER A 129 1.43 16.78 8.38
CA SER A 129 1.84 17.01 9.79
C SER A 129 2.68 15.85 10.35
N HIS A 130 3.75 15.48 9.64
CA HIS A 130 4.53 14.26 9.91
C HIS A 130 5.28 14.25 11.26
N GLY A 131 5.54 15.39 11.86
CA GLY A 131 6.39 15.50 13.04
C GLY A 131 5.68 15.27 14.37
N ALA A 132 4.37 15.51 14.46
CA ALA A 132 3.65 15.57 15.74
C ALA A 132 2.67 14.41 15.97
N THR A 133 2.48 13.51 15.01
CA THR A 133 1.37 12.56 15.00
C THR A 133 1.79 11.09 14.88
N GLY A 134 3.04 10.80 15.09
CA GLY A 134 3.57 9.43 15.10
C GLY A 134 2.84 8.55 16.13
N SER A 135 2.60 7.31 15.77
CA SER A 135 1.95 6.31 16.61
C SER A 135 2.93 5.22 17.01
N THR A 136 2.88 4.80 18.26
CA THR A 136 3.60 3.61 18.77
C THR A 136 2.76 2.34 18.66
N LEU A 137 1.58 2.41 18.04
CA LEU A 137 0.68 1.27 17.93
C LEU A 137 1.32 0.15 17.09
N VAL A 138 1.13 -1.06 17.58
CA VAL A 138 1.46 -2.29 16.87
C VAL A 138 0.21 -3.16 16.84
N ASP A 139 -0.32 -3.36 15.65
CA ASP A 139 -1.46 -4.26 15.45
C ASP A 139 -1.01 -5.56 14.80
N ARG A 140 -1.81 -6.58 15.00
CA ARG A 140 -1.60 -7.90 14.44
C ARG A 140 -2.80 -8.29 13.59
N TYR A 141 -2.54 -8.56 12.32
CA TYR A 141 -3.53 -9.11 11.40
C TYR A 141 -3.27 -10.60 11.20
N VAL A 142 -4.33 -11.39 11.30
CA VAL A 142 -4.31 -12.83 11.01
C VAL A 142 -5.09 -13.01 9.71
N PRO A 143 -4.40 -13.34 8.59
CA PRO A 143 -5.02 -13.56 7.30
C PRO A 143 -5.96 -14.76 7.26
#